data_27ae90fd07bdf38e5d8a16264e53f594
#
_entry.id   27ae90fd07bdf38e5d8a16264e53f594
#
_cell.length_a   1.000
_cell.length_b   1.000
_cell.length_c   1.000
_cell.angle_alpha   90.00
_cell.angle_beta   90.00
_cell.angle_gamma   90.00
#
_symmetry.space_group_name_H-M   'P 1'
#
loop_
_entity.id
_entity.type
_entity.pdbx_description
1 polymer ?
#
loop_
_entity_poly.entity_id
_entity_poly.type
_entity_poly.pdbx_seq_one_letter_code
_entity_poly.pdbx_strand_id
1 'polypeptide(L)'
;MQGILPYLINGVSAGGQYALIAIGYTLVYGILRLINFAHGDVFMVAGLIMVYTTASMPMYIAIPLVLLCTVILGFAIERAAYKPLRTAPRMSLMISAIGVSYLIQNVAFYITGGLAQPVKKPIPWISDSIVLFGESTKRVTVVTPILTIALVFVLVALIKKTKIGMGMRAAAKDFETAQLMGVKINSVISMTFVIGSFLEAVGAMLYFTNYPTVGISSGGMPGLKAFVAAVFGGIGSIPGAVVGAFLIGLCEEIIKGVGQSTFSDAFTFALLIVVLCVKPTGLFGEKVTDKV
;
A
#
# COMPACT_ATOMS: atom_id res chain seq x y z
N MET A 1 -28.85 -1.32 18.82
CA MET A 1 -27.66 -2.06 18.35
C MET A 1 -27.58 -1.81 16.85
N GLN A 2 -26.60 -1.01 16.40
CA GLN A 2 -26.30 -0.94 14.98
C GLN A 2 -25.93 -2.35 14.54
N GLY A 3 -26.50 -2.83 13.43
CA GLY A 3 -26.24 -4.19 12.93
C GLY A 3 -24.74 -4.38 12.63
N ILE A 4 -24.23 -5.60 12.66
CA ILE A 4 -22.84 -5.94 12.30
C ILE A 4 -22.53 -5.60 10.84
N LEU A 5 -23.55 -5.44 10.00
CA LEU A 5 -23.45 -5.23 8.57
C LEU A 5 -22.62 -4.00 8.14
N PRO A 6 -22.80 -2.78 8.75
CA PRO A 6 -21.98 -1.63 8.41
C PRO A 6 -20.48 -1.87 8.66
N TYR A 7 -20.15 -2.55 9.75
CA TYR A 7 -18.76 -2.87 10.09
C TYR A 7 -18.14 -3.87 9.12
N LEU A 8 -18.92 -4.85 8.63
CA LEU A 8 -18.45 -5.77 7.59
C LEU A 8 -18.18 -5.06 6.27
N ILE A 9 -19.09 -4.16 5.84
CA ILE A 9 -18.94 -3.38 4.61
C ILE A 9 -17.70 -2.47 4.71
N ASN A 10 -17.54 -1.76 5.83
CA ASN A 10 -16.39 -0.92 6.09
C ASN A 10 -15.09 -1.73 6.19
N GLY A 11 -15.13 -2.91 6.82
CA GLY A 11 -13.99 -3.80 6.96
C GLY A 11 -13.47 -4.33 5.62
N VAL A 12 -14.37 -4.70 4.72
CA VAL A 12 -14.01 -5.09 3.35
C VAL A 12 -13.41 -3.91 2.58
N SER A 13 -13.94 -2.69 2.78
CA SER A 13 -13.39 -1.48 2.17
C SER A 13 -11.99 -1.15 2.71
N ALA A 14 -11.81 -1.15 4.03
CA ALA A 14 -10.52 -0.93 4.67
C ALA A 14 -9.49 -1.98 4.23
N GLY A 15 -9.90 -3.26 4.19
CA GLY A 15 -9.10 -4.35 3.67
C GLY A 15 -8.66 -4.14 2.22
N GLY A 16 -9.54 -3.63 1.37
CA GLY A 16 -9.21 -3.26 -0.01
C GLY A 16 -8.15 -2.15 -0.09
N GLN A 17 -8.27 -1.12 0.75
CA GLN A 17 -7.28 -0.04 0.83
C GLN A 17 -5.92 -0.55 1.31
N TYR A 18 -5.90 -1.34 2.37
CA TYR A 18 -4.67 -1.97 2.87
C TYR A 18 -4.04 -2.92 1.85
N ALA A 19 -4.86 -3.63 1.05
CA ALA A 19 -4.36 -4.54 0.02
C ALA A 19 -3.57 -3.80 -1.08
N LEU A 20 -4.04 -2.64 -1.53
CA LEU A 20 -3.33 -1.83 -2.53
C LEU A 20 -1.95 -1.40 -2.05
N ILE A 21 -1.83 -0.99 -0.78
CA ILE A 21 -0.55 -0.61 -0.17
C ILE A 21 0.31 -1.87 0.09
N ALA A 22 -0.28 -2.94 0.64
CA ALA A 22 0.41 -4.18 0.99
C ALA A 22 1.04 -4.89 -0.22
N ILE A 23 0.40 -4.78 -1.39
CA ILE A 23 0.97 -5.30 -2.65
C ILE A 23 2.26 -4.58 -2.99
N GLY A 24 2.34 -3.25 -2.80
CA GLY A 24 3.56 -2.49 -3.01
C GLY A 24 4.70 -2.98 -2.13
N TYR A 25 4.46 -3.18 -0.83
CA TYR A 25 5.44 -3.80 0.09
C TYR A 25 5.85 -5.19 -0.38
N THR A 26 4.89 -6.02 -0.74
CA THR A 26 5.13 -7.41 -1.16
C THR A 26 5.94 -7.50 -2.45
N LEU A 27 5.68 -6.63 -3.43
CA LEU A 27 6.42 -6.57 -4.67
C LEU A 27 7.89 -6.19 -4.45
N VAL A 28 8.12 -5.13 -3.68
CA VAL A 28 9.49 -4.66 -3.37
C VAL A 28 10.24 -5.71 -2.56
N TYR A 29 9.61 -6.25 -1.52
CA TYR A 29 10.24 -7.28 -0.69
C TYR A 29 10.51 -8.57 -1.46
N GLY A 30 9.59 -9.00 -2.33
CA GLY A 30 9.73 -10.22 -3.12
C GLY A 30 11.00 -10.23 -4.00
N ILE A 31 11.44 -9.06 -4.45
CA ILE A 31 12.62 -8.92 -5.31
C ILE A 31 13.87 -8.51 -4.52
N LEU A 32 13.78 -7.46 -3.70
CA LEU A 32 14.93 -6.90 -2.99
C LEU A 32 15.19 -7.55 -1.63
N ARG A 33 14.23 -8.31 -1.10
CA ARG A 33 14.25 -8.85 0.28
C ARG A 33 14.47 -7.77 1.35
N LEU A 34 13.94 -6.57 1.10
CA LEU A 34 14.06 -5.38 1.94
C LEU A 34 12.70 -4.70 2.08
N ILE A 35 12.47 -4.12 3.25
CA ILE A 35 11.26 -3.36 3.54
C ILE A 35 11.50 -1.91 3.15
N ASN A 36 10.58 -1.32 2.38
CA ASN A 36 10.61 0.10 2.05
C ASN A 36 9.82 0.89 3.10
N PHE A 37 10.51 1.45 4.10
CA PHE A 37 9.86 2.24 5.15
C PHE A 37 9.27 3.57 4.63
N ALA A 38 9.77 4.10 3.51
CA ALA A 38 9.21 5.31 2.89
C ALA A 38 7.89 5.07 2.15
N HIS A 39 7.42 3.81 2.04
CA HIS A 39 6.22 3.46 1.27
C HIS A 39 4.96 4.16 1.81
N GLY A 40 4.72 4.14 3.12
CA GLY A 40 3.60 4.86 3.71
C GLY A 40 3.65 6.39 3.50
N ASP A 41 4.86 6.97 3.39
CA ASP A 41 5.00 8.40 3.11
C ASP A 41 4.68 8.75 1.66
N VAL A 42 4.92 7.82 0.71
CA VAL A 42 4.47 7.98 -0.68
C VAL A 42 2.94 8.06 -0.73
N PHE A 43 2.25 7.24 0.07
CA PHE A 43 0.80 7.30 0.23
C PHE A 43 0.34 8.67 0.77
N MET A 44 0.99 9.19 1.79
CA MET A 44 0.71 10.51 2.34
C MET A 44 0.91 11.61 1.29
N VAL A 45 2.03 11.56 0.54
CA VAL A 45 2.31 12.53 -0.52
C VAL A 45 1.27 12.46 -1.64
N ALA A 46 0.82 11.26 -2.04
CA ALA A 46 -0.28 11.12 -2.99
C ALA A 46 -1.54 11.84 -2.51
N GLY A 47 -1.86 11.74 -1.21
CA GLY A 47 -2.93 12.50 -0.59
C GLY A 47 -2.73 14.01 -0.63
N LEU A 48 -1.52 14.50 -0.33
CA LEU A 48 -1.19 15.93 -0.42
C LEU A 48 -1.30 16.45 -1.86
N ILE A 49 -0.78 15.70 -2.83
CA ILE A 49 -0.93 16.05 -4.25
C ILE A 49 -2.42 16.13 -4.62
N MET A 50 -3.24 15.18 -4.14
CA MET A 50 -4.69 15.21 -4.33
C MET A 50 -5.32 16.48 -3.73
N VAL A 51 -4.93 16.90 -2.52
CA VAL A 51 -5.43 18.14 -1.89
C VAL A 51 -5.20 19.35 -2.79
N TYR A 52 -3.97 19.55 -3.25
CA TYR A 52 -3.61 20.72 -4.04
C TYR A 52 -4.17 20.68 -5.47
N THR A 53 -4.15 19.53 -6.11
CA THR A 53 -4.63 19.39 -7.49
C THR A 53 -6.14 19.49 -7.58
N THR A 54 -6.89 18.84 -6.69
CA THR A 54 -8.36 18.90 -6.70
C THR A 54 -8.90 20.27 -6.28
N ALA A 55 -8.13 21.06 -5.53
CA ALA A 55 -8.51 22.43 -5.18
C ALA A 55 -8.42 23.38 -6.39
N SER A 56 -7.44 23.16 -7.28
CA SER A 56 -7.05 24.11 -8.34
C SER A 56 -7.52 23.68 -9.74
N MET A 57 -7.73 22.37 -9.96
CA MET A 57 -7.95 21.80 -11.29
C MET A 57 -9.22 20.94 -11.37
N PRO A 58 -9.79 20.75 -12.57
CA PRO A 58 -10.87 19.80 -12.78
C PRO A 58 -10.40 18.36 -12.50
N MET A 59 -11.30 17.52 -12.01
CA MET A 59 -11.00 16.15 -11.55
C MET A 59 -10.38 15.27 -12.62
N TYR A 60 -10.79 15.44 -13.91
CA TYR A 60 -10.22 14.65 -15.02
C TYR A 60 -8.74 14.94 -15.30
N ILE A 61 -8.21 16.09 -14.84
CA ILE A 61 -6.78 16.43 -14.88
C ILE A 61 -6.11 16.04 -13.56
N ALA A 62 -6.80 16.28 -12.43
CA ALA A 62 -6.26 16.02 -11.10
C ALA A 62 -5.91 14.54 -10.90
N ILE A 63 -6.80 13.61 -11.28
CA ILE A 63 -6.58 12.16 -11.11
C ILE A 63 -5.32 11.68 -11.84
N PRO A 64 -5.14 11.90 -13.16
CA PRO A 64 -3.92 11.50 -13.84
C PRO A 64 -2.66 12.16 -13.27
N LEU A 65 -2.77 13.42 -12.81
CA LEU A 65 -1.64 14.14 -12.24
C LEU A 65 -1.21 13.55 -10.89
N VAL A 66 -2.17 13.19 -10.00
CA VAL A 66 -1.87 12.48 -8.76
C VAL A 66 -1.14 11.16 -9.04
N LEU A 67 -1.65 10.36 -9.97
CA LEU A 67 -1.04 9.09 -10.36
C LEU A 67 0.38 9.31 -10.90
N LEU A 68 0.55 10.24 -11.83
CA LEU A 68 1.84 10.53 -12.46
C LEU A 68 2.88 11.02 -11.45
N CYS A 69 2.53 12.02 -10.64
CA CYS A 69 3.46 12.59 -9.66
C CYS A 69 3.86 11.57 -8.59
N THR A 70 2.92 10.73 -8.13
CA THR A 70 3.22 9.67 -7.16
C THR A 70 4.13 8.60 -7.74
N VAL A 71 3.90 8.19 -8.99
CA VAL A 71 4.78 7.25 -9.71
C VAL A 71 6.17 7.83 -9.91
N ILE A 72 6.28 9.11 -10.29
CA ILE A 72 7.57 9.80 -10.42
C ILE A 72 8.30 9.83 -9.07
N LEU A 73 7.59 10.13 -7.98
CA LEU A 73 8.16 10.11 -6.63
C LEU A 73 8.70 8.72 -6.28
N GLY A 74 7.93 7.66 -6.48
CA GLY A 74 8.38 6.29 -6.20
C GLY A 74 9.58 5.87 -7.05
N PHE A 75 9.59 6.26 -8.34
CA PHE A 75 10.75 6.07 -9.20
C PHE A 75 11.97 6.87 -8.73
N ALA A 76 11.78 8.12 -8.29
CA ALA A 76 12.86 8.97 -7.76
C ALA A 76 13.46 8.37 -6.48
N ILE A 77 12.63 7.87 -5.57
CA ILE A 77 13.07 7.18 -4.35
C ILE A 77 13.94 5.97 -4.71
N GLU A 78 13.49 5.14 -5.66
CA GLU A 78 14.29 4.00 -6.12
C GLU A 78 15.64 4.47 -6.69
N ARG A 79 15.62 5.49 -7.53
CA ARG A 79 16.82 5.95 -8.23
C ARG A 79 17.83 6.61 -7.31
N ALA A 80 17.37 7.40 -6.34
CA ALA A 80 18.22 8.21 -5.45
C ALA A 80 18.66 7.43 -4.21
N ALA A 81 17.76 6.64 -3.59
CA ALA A 81 18.01 6.03 -2.29
C ALA A 81 18.36 4.54 -2.36
N TYR A 82 17.77 3.80 -3.30
CA TYR A 82 17.97 2.34 -3.37
C TYR A 82 19.04 1.93 -4.38
N LYS A 83 19.04 2.51 -5.56
CA LYS A 83 19.96 2.13 -6.64
C LYS A 83 21.42 2.28 -6.27
N PRO A 84 21.88 3.39 -5.65
CA PRO A 84 23.29 3.56 -5.28
C PRO A 84 23.78 2.59 -4.19
N LEU A 85 22.85 2.12 -3.34
CA LEU A 85 23.16 1.29 -2.18
C LEU A 85 22.93 -0.22 -2.41
N ARG A 86 22.61 -0.66 -3.62
CA ARG A 86 22.25 -2.06 -3.91
C ARG A 86 23.35 -3.07 -3.59
N THR A 87 24.62 -2.66 -3.68
CA THR A 87 25.79 -3.47 -3.30
C THR A 87 26.19 -3.31 -1.84
N ALA A 88 25.55 -2.38 -1.10
CA ALA A 88 25.82 -2.15 0.29
C ALA A 88 25.12 -3.20 1.18
N PRO A 89 25.54 -3.35 2.46
CA PRO A 89 24.85 -4.19 3.44
C PRO A 89 23.37 -3.80 3.57
N ARG A 90 22.51 -4.80 3.84
CA ARG A 90 21.05 -4.59 3.97
C ARG A 90 20.67 -3.50 4.96
N MET A 91 21.44 -3.37 6.06
CA MET A 91 21.24 -2.32 7.06
C MET A 91 21.37 -0.91 6.47
N SER A 92 22.32 -0.68 5.56
CA SER A 92 22.51 0.64 4.93
C SER A 92 21.31 1.03 4.06
N LEU A 93 20.70 0.06 3.36
CA LEU A 93 19.48 0.27 2.58
C LEU A 93 18.28 0.59 3.48
N MET A 94 18.15 -0.12 4.62
CA MET A 94 17.08 0.16 5.59
C MET A 94 17.21 1.56 6.20
N ILE A 95 18.43 1.95 6.58
CA ILE A 95 18.71 3.30 7.13
C ILE A 95 18.41 4.37 6.06
N SER A 96 18.81 4.13 4.81
CA SER A 96 18.48 5.03 3.69
C SER A 96 16.97 5.18 3.50
N ALA A 97 16.20 4.09 3.56
CA ALA A 97 14.74 4.13 3.46
C ALA A 97 14.11 4.96 4.60
N ILE A 98 14.59 4.80 5.83
CA ILE A 98 14.16 5.61 6.98
C ILE A 98 14.54 7.09 6.77
N GLY A 99 15.75 7.35 6.28
CA GLY A 99 16.19 8.71 5.98
C GLY A 99 15.30 9.39 4.92
N VAL A 100 14.92 8.67 3.87
CA VAL A 100 13.97 9.15 2.85
C VAL A 100 12.59 9.41 3.45
N SER A 101 12.09 8.51 4.31
CA SER A 101 10.83 8.68 5.03
C SER A 101 10.83 10.02 5.80
N TYR A 102 11.85 10.26 6.63
CA TYR A 102 11.98 11.52 7.37
C TYR A 102 12.12 12.74 6.45
N LEU A 103 12.87 12.63 5.34
CA LEU A 103 13.00 13.70 4.36
C LEU A 103 11.63 14.08 3.79
N ILE A 104 10.83 13.09 3.36
CA ILE A 104 9.50 13.32 2.80
C ILE A 104 8.58 13.96 3.84
N GLN A 105 8.56 13.45 5.08
CA GLN A 105 7.75 13.99 6.16
C GLN A 105 8.13 15.45 6.48
N ASN A 106 9.42 15.78 6.54
CA ASN A 106 9.88 17.15 6.81
C ASN A 106 9.59 18.10 5.66
N VAL A 107 9.72 17.66 4.41
CA VAL A 107 9.30 18.45 3.24
C VAL A 107 7.79 18.70 3.27
N ALA A 108 7.00 17.68 3.57
CA ALA A 108 5.55 17.81 3.75
C ALA A 108 5.21 18.78 4.90
N PHE A 109 5.92 18.69 6.03
CA PHE A 109 5.78 19.61 7.16
C PHE A 109 6.05 21.06 6.74
N TYR A 110 7.13 21.31 6.01
CA TYR A 110 7.48 22.65 5.52
C TYR A 110 6.40 23.22 4.59
N ILE A 111 5.87 22.39 3.67
CA ILE A 111 4.85 22.83 2.70
C ILE A 111 3.50 23.09 3.37
N THR A 112 3.11 22.26 4.34
CA THR A 112 1.79 22.33 4.99
C THR A 112 1.77 23.20 6.25
N GLY A 113 2.94 23.63 6.72
CA GLY A 113 3.08 24.29 8.02
C GLY A 113 2.74 23.39 9.21
N GLY A 114 2.80 22.07 9.03
CA GLY A 114 2.45 21.09 10.06
C GLY A 114 0.95 20.85 10.27
N LEU A 115 0.10 21.55 9.52
CA LEU A 115 -1.36 21.46 9.65
C LEU A 115 -1.93 20.41 8.71
N ALA A 116 -2.93 19.69 9.20
CA ALA A 116 -3.70 18.76 8.38
C ALA A 116 -4.49 19.54 7.31
N GLN A 117 -4.42 19.08 6.07
CA GLN A 117 -5.01 19.71 4.90
C GLN A 117 -6.31 19.00 4.51
N PRO A 118 -7.45 19.71 4.39
CA PRO A 118 -8.70 19.10 3.96
C PRO A 118 -8.73 18.90 2.45
N VAL A 119 -9.21 17.76 1.99
CA VAL A 119 -9.55 17.52 0.58
C VAL A 119 -10.86 18.25 0.27
N LYS A 120 -10.78 19.44 -0.32
CA LYS A 120 -11.94 20.31 -0.58
C LYS A 120 -12.92 19.72 -1.58
N LYS A 121 -12.44 18.96 -2.56
CA LYS A 121 -13.24 18.32 -3.59
C LYS A 121 -12.84 16.84 -3.71
N PRO A 122 -13.40 15.95 -2.86
CA PRO A 122 -13.23 14.53 -3.06
C PRO A 122 -13.87 14.11 -4.42
N ILE A 123 -13.54 12.91 -4.91
CA ILE A 123 -14.06 12.46 -6.22
C ILE A 123 -15.59 12.42 -6.19
N PRO A 124 -16.31 13.29 -6.95
CA PRO A 124 -17.71 13.61 -6.66
C PRO A 124 -18.63 12.39 -6.66
N TRP A 125 -18.58 11.60 -7.76
CA TRP A 125 -19.53 10.50 -7.95
C TRP A 125 -19.31 9.30 -7.04
N ILE A 126 -18.13 9.14 -6.43
CA ILE A 126 -17.84 8.08 -5.44
C ILE A 126 -17.90 8.57 -4.00
N SER A 127 -17.94 9.88 -3.76
CA SER A 127 -18.12 10.46 -2.41
C SER A 127 -19.58 10.50 -1.95
N ASP A 128 -20.54 10.38 -2.89
CA ASP A 128 -21.97 10.39 -2.58
C ASP A 128 -22.35 9.20 -1.70
N SER A 129 -23.37 9.40 -0.86
CA SER A 129 -23.95 8.35 -0.04
C SER A 129 -24.94 7.51 -0.84
N ILE A 130 -24.92 6.20 -0.62
CA ILE A 130 -25.92 5.24 -1.10
C ILE A 130 -26.49 4.47 0.07
N VAL A 131 -27.74 4.04 -0.05
CA VAL A 131 -28.36 3.12 0.92
C VAL A 131 -28.12 1.70 0.46
N LEU A 132 -27.36 0.94 1.24
CA LEU A 132 -27.09 -0.48 0.99
C LEU A 132 -27.64 -1.30 2.15
N PHE A 133 -28.56 -2.23 1.87
CA PHE A 133 -29.21 -3.06 2.89
C PHE A 133 -29.86 -2.28 4.05
N GLY A 134 -30.35 -1.04 3.78
CA GLY A 134 -30.97 -0.18 4.78
C GLY A 134 -30.00 0.74 5.54
N GLU A 135 -28.70 0.64 5.31
CA GLU A 135 -27.67 1.48 5.92
C GLU A 135 -27.10 2.49 4.92
N SER A 136 -26.90 3.73 5.40
CA SER A 136 -26.30 4.79 4.57
C SER A 136 -24.78 4.65 4.56
N THR A 137 -24.22 4.39 3.39
CA THR A 137 -22.78 4.18 3.19
C THR A 137 -22.29 5.01 2.01
N LYS A 138 -21.04 5.48 2.02
CA LYS A 138 -20.45 6.16 0.87
C LYS A 138 -20.20 5.18 -0.28
N ARG A 139 -20.40 5.61 -1.53
CA ARG A 139 -20.10 4.78 -2.71
C ARG A 139 -18.65 4.32 -2.74
N VAL A 140 -17.69 5.13 -2.28
CA VAL A 140 -16.28 4.75 -2.22
C VAL A 140 -16.06 3.47 -1.42
N THR A 141 -16.83 3.22 -0.36
CA THR A 141 -16.73 2.01 0.46
C THR A 141 -17.03 0.74 -0.34
N VAL A 142 -17.93 0.83 -1.31
CA VAL A 142 -18.29 -0.30 -2.21
C VAL A 142 -17.35 -0.38 -3.41
N VAL A 143 -16.96 0.76 -3.96
CA VAL A 143 -16.07 0.84 -5.13
C VAL A 143 -14.66 0.35 -4.78
N THR A 144 -14.17 0.63 -3.57
CA THR A 144 -12.81 0.26 -3.15
C THR A 144 -12.51 -1.24 -3.30
N PRO A 145 -13.26 -2.18 -2.72
CA PRO A 145 -12.94 -3.60 -2.85
C PRO A 145 -13.06 -4.09 -4.29
N ILE A 146 -14.04 -3.60 -5.04
CA ILE A 146 -14.23 -3.98 -6.47
C ILE A 146 -13.02 -3.54 -7.29
N LEU A 147 -12.60 -2.27 -7.15
CA LEU A 147 -11.45 -1.73 -7.85
C LEU A 147 -10.15 -2.43 -7.43
N THR A 148 -9.99 -2.69 -6.12
CA THR A 148 -8.83 -3.42 -5.60
C THR A 148 -8.74 -4.81 -6.23
N ILE A 149 -9.82 -5.59 -6.24
CA ILE A 149 -9.83 -6.93 -6.84
C ILE A 149 -9.53 -6.85 -8.34
N ALA A 150 -10.12 -5.89 -9.07
CA ALA A 150 -9.83 -5.69 -10.49
C ALA A 150 -8.35 -5.37 -10.73
N LEU A 151 -7.76 -4.47 -9.95
CA LEU A 151 -6.34 -4.11 -10.04
C LEU A 151 -5.42 -5.30 -9.70
N VAL A 152 -5.79 -6.10 -8.70
CA VAL A 152 -5.06 -7.34 -8.37
C VAL A 152 -5.08 -8.31 -9.54
N PHE A 153 -6.22 -8.53 -10.18
CA PHE A 153 -6.30 -9.41 -11.37
C PHE A 153 -5.43 -8.88 -12.51
N VAL A 154 -5.48 -7.58 -12.80
CA VAL A 154 -4.63 -6.94 -13.82
C VAL A 154 -3.16 -7.10 -13.47
N LEU A 155 -2.77 -6.88 -12.22
CA LEU A 155 -1.39 -7.05 -11.75
C LEU A 155 -0.91 -8.50 -11.87
N VAL A 156 -1.71 -9.46 -11.44
CA VAL A 156 -1.38 -10.89 -11.56
C VAL A 156 -1.24 -11.29 -13.02
N ALA A 157 -2.13 -10.79 -13.90
CA ALA A 157 -2.02 -11.01 -15.35
C ALA A 157 -0.73 -10.37 -15.92
N LEU A 158 -0.39 -9.16 -15.50
CA LEU A 158 0.86 -8.48 -15.88
C LEU A 158 2.08 -9.32 -15.48
N ILE A 159 2.12 -9.77 -14.22
CA ILE A 159 3.25 -10.56 -13.70
C ILE A 159 3.33 -11.93 -14.38
N LYS A 160 2.20 -12.59 -14.67
CA LYS A 160 2.20 -13.93 -15.28
C LYS A 160 2.42 -13.90 -16.79
N LYS A 161 1.90 -12.90 -17.51
CA LYS A 161 1.82 -12.92 -18.99
C LYS A 161 2.81 -11.99 -19.69
N THR A 162 3.49 -11.06 -18.98
CA THR A 162 4.41 -10.10 -19.61
C THR A 162 5.88 -10.47 -19.44
N LYS A 163 6.74 -9.98 -20.35
CA LYS A 163 8.20 -10.14 -20.27
C LYS A 163 8.78 -9.51 -18.98
N ILE A 164 8.23 -8.38 -18.56
CA ILE A 164 8.64 -7.70 -17.33
C ILE A 164 8.28 -8.55 -16.11
N GLY A 165 7.06 -9.08 -16.07
CA GLY A 165 6.63 -9.98 -15.00
C GLY A 165 7.44 -11.30 -14.97
N MET A 166 7.86 -11.81 -16.12
CA MET A 166 8.79 -12.96 -16.17
C MET A 166 10.13 -12.59 -15.52
N GLY A 167 10.68 -11.42 -15.84
CA GLY A 167 11.89 -10.89 -15.20
C GLY A 167 11.75 -10.72 -13.70
N MET A 168 10.59 -10.20 -13.23
CA MET A 168 10.29 -10.07 -11.80
C MET A 168 10.30 -11.42 -11.07
N ARG A 169 9.66 -12.45 -11.64
CA ARG A 169 9.64 -13.79 -11.05
C ARG A 169 11.00 -14.47 -11.08
N ALA A 170 11.80 -14.27 -12.13
CA ALA A 170 13.16 -14.77 -12.21
C ALA A 170 14.04 -14.11 -11.13
N ALA A 171 14.03 -12.79 -11.04
CA ALA A 171 14.80 -12.02 -10.05
C ALA A 171 14.38 -12.33 -8.60
N ALA A 172 13.10 -12.63 -8.34
CA ALA A 172 12.61 -13.02 -7.03
C ALA A 172 13.12 -14.38 -6.57
N LYS A 173 13.41 -15.31 -7.50
CA LYS A 173 13.96 -16.63 -7.20
C LYS A 173 15.48 -16.60 -6.99
N ASP A 174 16.18 -16.01 -7.92
CA ASP A 174 17.63 -15.91 -7.91
C ASP A 174 18.07 -14.69 -8.73
N PHE A 175 18.59 -13.71 -8.00
CA PHE A 175 18.96 -12.43 -8.55
C PHE A 175 20.18 -12.52 -9.49
N GLU A 176 21.20 -13.29 -9.09
CA GLU A 176 22.47 -13.44 -9.83
C GLU A 176 22.24 -14.26 -11.09
N THR A 177 21.58 -15.41 -10.96
CA THR A 177 21.25 -16.26 -12.11
C THR A 177 20.36 -15.54 -13.12
N ALA A 178 19.35 -14.77 -12.66
CA ALA A 178 18.51 -13.99 -13.56
C ALA A 178 19.33 -12.95 -14.35
N GLN A 179 20.31 -12.32 -13.71
CA GLN A 179 21.21 -11.36 -14.36
C GLN A 179 22.07 -12.04 -15.43
N LEU A 180 22.64 -13.20 -15.12
CA LEU A 180 23.44 -14.00 -16.07
C LEU A 180 22.60 -14.44 -17.28
N MET A 181 21.32 -14.72 -17.10
CA MET A 181 20.37 -15.05 -18.17
C MET A 181 19.89 -13.81 -18.97
N GLY A 182 20.49 -12.64 -18.76
CA GLY A 182 20.21 -11.42 -19.52
C GLY A 182 19.03 -10.60 -19.02
N VAL A 183 18.46 -10.89 -17.84
CA VAL A 183 17.42 -10.07 -17.23
C VAL A 183 18.01 -8.73 -16.79
N LYS A 184 17.44 -7.63 -17.30
CA LYS A 184 17.83 -6.26 -16.90
C LYS A 184 17.29 -5.95 -15.50
N ILE A 185 18.01 -6.39 -14.49
CA ILE A 185 17.60 -6.28 -13.07
C ILE A 185 17.24 -4.84 -12.67
N ASN A 186 18.00 -3.86 -13.15
CA ASN A 186 17.70 -2.44 -12.87
C ASN A 186 16.29 -2.06 -13.36
N SER A 187 15.90 -2.52 -14.54
CA SER A 187 14.58 -2.25 -15.11
C SER A 187 13.47 -2.97 -14.32
N VAL A 188 13.73 -4.18 -13.86
CA VAL A 188 12.79 -4.97 -13.05
C VAL A 188 12.53 -4.26 -11.73
N ILE A 189 13.56 -3.80 -11.03
CA ILE A 189 13.42 -3.12 -9.75
C ILE A 189 12.69 -1.77 -9.92
N SER A 190 13.13 -0.95 -10.91
CA SER A 190 12.45 0.34 -11.16
C SER A 190 10.97 0.15 -11.49
N MET A 191 10.62 -0.89 -12.28
CA MET A 191 9.22 -1.18 -12.60
C MET A 191 8.42 -1.65 -11.39
N THR A 192 9.07 -2.35 -10.45
CA THR A 192 8.43 -2.75 -9.19
C THR A 192 8.03 -1.53 -8.35
N PHE A 193 8.90 -0.53 -8.25
CA PHE A 193 8.60 0.71 -7.56
C PHE A 193 7.50 1.51 -8.29
N VAL A 194 7.54 1.59 -9.61
CA VAL A 194 6.51 2.24 -10.44
C VAL A 194 5.14 1.60 -10.21
N ILE A 195 5.04 0.27 -10.27
CA ILE A 195 3.78 -0.44 -10.04
C ILE A 195 3.31 -0.27 -8.59
N GLY A 196 4.21 -0.40 -7.61
CA GLY A 196 3.88 -0.20 -6.20
C GLY A 196 3.33 1.20 -5.94
N SER A 197 4.02 2.23 -6.41
CA SER A 197 3.58 3.64 -6.24
C SER A 197 2.29 3.96 -7.00
N PHE A 198 2.05 3.31 -8.14
CA PHE A 198 0.77 3.44 -8.85
C PHE A 198 -0.39 2.89 -8.03
N LEU A 199 -0.26 1.68 -7.50
CA LEU A 199 -1.30 1.07 -6.65
C LEU A 199 -1.52 1.87 -5.37
N GLU A 200 -0.45 2.38 -4.80
CA GLU A 200 -0.47 3.23 -3.62
C GLU A 200 -1.18 4.57 -3.88
N ALA A 201 -0.94 5.20 -5.04
CA ALA A 201 -1.65 6.41 -5.45
C ALA A 201 -3.16 6.17 -5.61
N VAL A 202 -3.57 5.04 -6.21
CA VAL A 202 -4.98 4.66 -6.29
C VAL A 202 -5.55 4.43 -4.89
N GLY A 203 -4.84 3.72 -4.02
CA GLY A 203 -5.23 3.50 -2.62
C GLY A 203 -5.40 4.81 -1.86
N ALA A 204 -4.47 5.75 -2.02
CA ALA A 204 -4.53 7.07 -1.40
C ALA A 204 -5.75 7.88 -1.88
N MET A 205 -6.02 7.90 -3.18
CA MET A 205 -7.19 8.59 -3.71
C MET A 205 -8.51 8.03 -3.15
N LEU A 206 -8.64 6.72 -3.02
CA LEU A 206 -9.82 6.09 -2.44
C LEU A 206 -9.93 6.38 -0.94
N TYR A 207 -8.80 6.27 -0.22
CA TYR A 207 -8.73 6.53 1.22
C TYR A 207 -9.10 7.98 1.55
N PHE A 208 -8.47 8.96 0.90
CA PHE A 208 -8.71 10.38 1.15
C PHE A 208 -10.03 10.91 0.55
N THR A 209 -10.68 10.15 -0.33
CA THR A 209 -12.08 10.39 -0.68
C THR A 209 -13.01 9.96 0.45
N ASN A 210 -12.68 8.90 1.17
CA ASN A 210 -13.46 8.45 2.32
C ASN A 210 -13.19 9.30 3.57
N TYR A 211 -11.91 9.59 3.84
CA TYR A 211 -11.42 10.38 4.98
C TYR A 211 -10.74 11.65 4.46
N PRO A 212 -11.51 12.74 4.19
CA PRO A 212 -11.04 13.88 3.43
C PRO A 212 -10.12 14.82 4.24
N THR A 213 -9.11 14.25 4.90
CA THR A 213 -8.12 15.01 5.67
C THR A 213 -6.75 14.35 5.55
N VAL A 214 -5.75 15.10 5.11
CA VAL A 214 -4.38 14.63 4.93
C VAL A 214 -3.46 15.36 5.89
N GLY A 215 -2.89 14.64 6.84
CA GLY A 215 -1.85 15.13 7.75
C GLY A 215 -0.51 14.49 7.44
N ILE A 216 0.56 14.97 8.07
CA ILE A 216 1.94 14.47 7.87
C ILE A 216 2.06 12.99 8.30
N SER A 217 1.31 12.58 9.32
CA SER A 217 1.29 11.19 9.82
C SER A 217 0.25 10.31 9.14
N SER A 218 -0.52 10.83 8.17
CA SER A 218 -1.63 10.08 7.55
C SER A 218 -1.17 8.85 6.76
N GLY A 219 0.09 8.76 6.38
CA GLY A 219 0.67 7.56 5.75
C GLY A 219 1.18 6.52 6.74
N GLY A 220 1.49 6.92 7.99
CA GLY A 220 2.14 6.05 8.96
C GLY A 220 1.28 4.86 9.37
N MET A 221 0.09 5.08 9.89
CA MET A 221 -0.79 3.99 10.35
C MET A 221 -1.33 3.12 9.20
N PRO A 222 -1.88 3.66 8.09
CA PRO A 222 -2.26 2.83 6.96
C PRO A 222 -1.09 2.04 6.37
N GLY A 223 0.08 2.65 6.24
CA GLY A 223 1.29 1.99 5.77
C GLY A 223 1.73 0.85 6.70
N LEU A 224 1.75 1.09 8.01
CA LEU A 224 2.12 0.07 8.99
C LEU A 224 1.11 -1.09 9.01
N LYS A 225 -0.20 -0.82 8.97
CA LYS A 225 -1.24 -1.86 8.88
C LYS A 225 -1.15 -2.67 7.59
N ALA A 226 -0.87 -2.02 6.48
CA ALA A 226 -0.65 -2.69 5.21
C ALA A 226 0.61 -3.56 5.21
N PHE A 227 1.68 -3.11 5.87
CA PHE A 227 2.87 -3.94 6.11
C PHE A 227 2.53 -5.16 6.97
N VAL A 228 1.80 -4.96 8.08
CA VAL A 228 1.29 -6.05 8.92
C VAL A 228 0.48 -7.04 8.09
N ALA A 229 -0.40 -6.55 7.22
CA ALA A 229 -1.21 -7.37 6.32
C ALA A 229 -0.36 -8.18 5.34
N ALA A 230 0.69 -7.58 4.78
CA ALA A 230 1.63 -8.27 3.89
C ALA A 230 2.38 -9.39 4.61
N VAL A 231 2.85 -9.13 5.85
CA VAL A 231 3.55 -10.12 6.68
C VAL A 231 2.60 -11.24 7.12
N PHE A 232 1.41 -10.87 7.59
CA PHE A 232 0.36 -11.81 7.99
C PHE A 232 -0.04 -12.74 6.83
N GLY A 233 -0.24 -12.16 5.64
CA GLY A 233 -0.56 -12.91 4.43
C GLY A 233 0.57 -13.80 3.92
N GLY A 234 1.81 -13.49 4.24
CA GLY A 234 3.04 -14.11 3.75
C GLY A 234 3.75 -13.18 2.77
N ILE A 235 4.72 -12.43 3.29
CA ILE A 235 5.46 -11.42 2.54
C ILE A 235 6.16 -12.04 1.31
N GLY A 236 5.98 -11.43 0.15
CA GLY A 236 6.44 -11.97 -1.15
C GLY A 236 5.35 -12.69 -1.94
N SER A 237 4.21 -13.04 -1.33
CA SER A 237 3.04 -13.62 -2.00
C SER A 237 1.96 -12.56 -2.20
N ILE A 238 1.71 -12.15 -3.47
CA ILE A 238 0.66 -11.15 -3.78
C ILE A 238 -0.72 -11.62 -3.33
N PRO A 239 -1.17 -12.86 -3.65
CA PRO A 239 -2.46 -13.34 -3.14
C PRO A 239 -2.52 -13.37 -1.61
N GLY A 240 -1.40 -13.73 -0.97
CA GLY A 240 -1.29 -13.74 0.48
C GLY A 240 -1.47 -12.35 1.08
N ALA A 241 -0.77 -11.34 0.56
CA ALA A 241 -0.91 -9.97 1.02
C ALA A 241 -2.34 -9.43 0.88
N VAL A 242 -3.03 -9.77 -0.21
CA VAL A 242 -4.43 -9.38 -0.44
C VAL A 242 -5.35 -10.03 0.60
N VAL A 243 -5.26 -11.34 0.78
CA VAL A 243 -6.07 -12.05 1.78
C VAL A 243 -5.78 -11.54 3.18
N GLY A 244 -4.49 -11.34 3.52
CA GLY A 244 -4.08 -10.77 4.80
C GLY A 244 -4.67 -9.38 5.04
N ALA A 245 -4.68 -8.53 4.01
CA ALA A 245 -5.24 -7.19 4.11
C ALA A 245 -6.77 -7.18 4.33
N PHE A 246 -7.50 -8.02 3.62
CA PHE A 246 -8.94 -8.15 3.86
C PHE A 246 -9.25 -8.69 5.25
N LEU A 247 -8.49 -9.68 5.74
CA LEU A 247 -8.67 -10.22 7.09
C LEU A 247 -8.39 -9.15 8.15
N ILE A 248 -7.30 -8.40 8.02
CA ILE A 248 -6.95 -7.31 8.96
C ILE A 248 -8.00 -6.20 8.94
N GLY A 249 -8.44 -5.76 7.75
CA GLY A 249 -9.49 -4.75 7.64
C GLY A 249 -10.81 -5.19 8.26
N LEU A 250 -11.22 -6.44 8.06
CA LEU A 250 -12.41 -7.01 8.68
C LEU A 250 -12.27 -7.09 10.21
N CYS A 251 -11.16 -7.61 10.73
CA CYS A 251 -10.92 -7.70 12.16
C CYS A 251 -10.94 -6.32 12.81
N GLU A 252 -10.29 -5.32 12.22
CA GLU A 252 -10.24 -3.96 12.72
C GLU A 252 -11.64 -3.35 12.85
N GLU A 253 -12.47 -3.44 11.81
CA GLU A 253 -13.79 -2.84 11.80
C GLU A 253 -14.79 -3.60 12.70
N ILE A 254 -14.67 -4.92 12.80
CA ILE A 254 -15.46 -5.71 13.77
C ILE A 254 -15.14 -5.29 15.21
N ILE A 255 -13.86 -5.10 15.55
CA ILE A 255 -13.42 -4.65 16.87
C ILE A 255 -13.98 -3.26 17.19
N LYS A 256 -13.96 -2.33 16.21
CA LYS A 256 -14.61 -1.02 16.34
C LYS A 256 -16.11 -1.14 16.59
N GLY A 257 -16.75 -2.12 15.93
CA GLY A 257 -18.19 -2.41 16.08
C GLY A 257 -18.59 -2.91 17.46
N VAL A 258 -17.71 -3.61 18.16
CA VAL A 258 -17.92 -4.08 19.54
C VAL A 258 -17.71 -2.92 20.56
N GLY A 259 -17.39 -1.70 20.09
CA GLY A 259 -17.21 -0.52 20.96
C GLY A 259 -15.77 -0.33 21.45
N GLN A 260 -14.83 -1.11 20.96
CA GLN A 260 -13.41 -1.07 21.36
C GLN A 260 -12.53 -0.34 20.33
N SER A 261 -13.03 0.78 19.79
CA SER A 261 -12.34 1.52 18.72
C SER A 261 -10.91 1.96 19.11
N THR A 262 -10.70 2.34 20.36
CA THR A 262 -9.38 2.75 20.88
C THR A 262 -8.36 1.61 20.87
N PHE A 263 -8.82 0.37 21.02
CA PHE A 263 -7.94 -0.81 21.04
C PHE A 263 -7.84 -1.52 19.70
N SER A 264 -8.52 -1.05 18.64
CA SER A 264 -8.53 -1.73 17.34
C SER A 264 -7.12 -1.93 16.76
N ASP A 265 -6.25 -0.94 16.92
CA ASP A 265 -4.87 -1.00 16.46
C ASP A 265 -4.06 -2.01 17.29
N ALA A 266 -4.22 -2.00 18.61
CA ALA A 266 -3.55 -2.95 19.50
C ALA A 266 -3.93 -4.40 19.16
N PHE A 267 -5.19 -4.68 18.88
CA PHE A 267 -5.64 -6.00 18.43
C PHE A 267 -5.03 -6.41 17.08
N THR A 268 -4.95 -5.47 16.13
CA THR A 268 -4.33 -5.72 14.81
C THR A 268 -2.87 -6.15 14.96
N PHE A 269 -2.11 -5.45 15.81
CA PHE A 269 -0.71 -5.80 16.06
C PHE A 269 -0.56 -7.07 16.92
N ALA A 270 -1.44 -7.28 17.89
CA ALA A 270 -1.46 -8.51 18.67
C ALA A 270 -1.74 -9.73 17.76
N LEU A 271 -2.68 -9.62 16.84
CA LEU A 271 -2.97 -10.65 15.84
C LEU A 271 -1.74 -10.99 15.01
N LEU A 272 -0.96 -9.97 14.57
CA LEU A 272 0.29 -10.20 13.86
C LEU A 272 1.27 -11.01 14.71
N ILE A 273 1.47 -10.62 15.98
CA ILE A 273 2.40 -11.32 16.88
C ILE A 273 1.98 -12.79 17.02
N VAL A 274 0.71 -13.05 17.28
CA VAL A 274 0.17 -14.42 17.41
C VAL A 274 0.45 -15.24 16.14
N VAL A 275 0.16 -14.67 14.96
CA VAL A 275 0.38 -15.37 13.69
C VAL A 275 1.85 -15.63 13.44
N LEU A 276 2.74 -14.68 13.72
CA LEU A 276 4.19 -14.89 13.56
C LEU A 276 4.75 -15.92 14.54
N CYS A 277 4.20 -16.02 15.76
CA CYS A 277 4.58 -17.06 16.72
C CYS A 277 4.14 -18.44 16.26
N VAL A 278 2.95 -18.57 15.65
CA VAL A 278 2.40 -19.86 15.20
C VAL A 278 2.91 -20.26 13.82
N LYS A 279 3.00 -19.29 12.90
CA LYS A 279 3.41 -19.50 11.49
C LYS A 279 4.29 -18.35 11.02
N PRO A 280 5.59 -18.36 11.28
CA PRO A 280 6.50 -17.24 10.98
C PRO A 280 6.61 -16.90 9.50
N THR A 281 6.20 -17.80 8.59
CA THR A 281 6.14 -17.54 7.15
C THR A 281 4.88 -16.79 6.71
N GLY A 282 3.91 -16.54 7.61
CA GLY A 282 2.59 -16.04 7.28
C GLY A 282 1.67 -17.11 6.69
N LEU A 283 0.44 -16.73 6.31
CA LEU A 283 -0.58 -17.70 5.86
C LEU A 283 -0.19 -18.41 4.54
N PHE A 284 0.39 -17.68 3.58
CA PHE A 284 0.72 -18.15 2.22
C PHE A 284 2.22 -18.03 1.90
N GLY A 285 3.07 -17.81 2.92
CA GLY A 285 4.52 -17.70 2.71
C GLY A 285 5.14 -19.06 2.36
N GLU A 286 6.07 -19.06 1.40
CA GLU A 286 6.89 -20.23 1.08
C GLU A 286 7.96 -20.44 2.15
N LYS A 287 8.22 -21.69 2.53
CA LYS A 287 9.36 -22.03 3.39
C LYS A 287 10.63 -21.71 2.60
N VAL A 288 11.45 -20.81 3.11
CA VAL A 288 12.80 -20.60 2.60
C VAL A 288 13.57 -21.88 2.87
N THR A 289 13.79 -22.70 1.85
CA THR A 289 14.74 -23.81 1.94
C THR A 289 16.11 -23.16 1.75
N ASP A 290 16.88 -23.04 2.81
CA ASP A 290 18.29 -22.71 2.70
C ASP A 290 18.92 -23.77 1.82
N LYS A 291 19.36 -23.36 0.63
CA LYS A 291 20.23 -24.19 -0.18
C LYS A 291 21.58 -24.17 0.52
N VAL A 292 21.88 -25.26 1.20
CA VAL A 292 23.21 -25.60 1.70
C VAL A 292 24.17 -25.73 0.52
#